data_a53e76bc84e4d753badac0d52e4ed342
#
_entry.id   a53e76bc84e4d753badac0d52e4ed342
#
_cell.length_a   1.000
_cell.length_b   1.000
_cell.length_c   1.000
_cell.angle_alpha   90.00
_cell.angle_beta   90.00
_cell.angle_gamma   90.00
#
_symmetry.space_group_name_H-M   'P 1'
#
loop_
_entity.id
_entity.type
_entity.pdbx_description
1 polymer ?
#
loop_
_entity_poly.entity_id
_entity_poly.type
_entity_poly.pdbx_seq_one_letter_code
_entity_poly.pdbx_strand_id
1 'polypeptide(L)'
;MNSAVKHQADEALKKAYELCYTPLIKYCNVRKGDAAVSADDCVQEAFLVYYNKLLSGETFENPRAFLYRTTDNFLKQAIEQYVRHRDRTVPLEDAENLSADSLPFEASDLDYDQLAAVLLSTLTTEEQTLYRMKYIERRPLSEIAELLGISPAAAAKRTSRLRSQIKDKLTSTIQSQRKGGI
;
A
#
# COMPACT_ATOMS: atom_id res chain seq x y z
N MET A 1 -3.92 34.67 -11.14
CA MET A 1 -3.05 33.62 -10.59
C MET A 1 -1.61 34.02 -10.89
N ASN A 2 -0.76 34.15 -9.87
CA ASN A 2 0.60 34.69 -10.04
C ASN A 2 1.44 33.66 -10.81
N SER A 3 2.03 34.05 -11.94
CA SER A 3 2.86 33.17 -12.80
C SER A 3 4.01 32.51 -12.05
N ALA A 4 4.57 33.21 -11.06
CA ALA A 4 5.65 32.70 -10.21
C ALA A 4 5.18 31.53 -9.31
N VAL A 5 4.00 31.62 -8.70
CA VAL A 5 3.44 30.56 -7.85
C VAL A 5 3.17 29.32 -8.68
N LYS A 6 2.62 29.49 -9.88
CA LYS A 6 2.37 28.37 -10.78
C LYS A 6 3.69 27.66 -11.17
N HIS A 7 4.70 28.41 -11.55
CA HIS A 7 6.01 27.83 -11.91
C HIS A 7 6.64 27.04 -10.76
N GLN A 8 6.58 27.57 -9.53
CA GLN A 8 7.07 26.85 -8.35
C GLN A 8 6.25 25.59 -8.07
N ALA A 9 4.93 25.63 -8.23
CA ALA A 9 4.06 24.48 -8.07
C ALA A 9 4.37 23.39 -9.12
N ASP A 10 4.58 23.76 -10.37
CA ASP A 10 4.91 22.84 -11.46
C ASP A 10 6.27 22.14 -11.21
N GLU A 11 7.29 22.85 -10.77
CA GLU A 11 8.58 22.29 -10.42
C GLU A 11 8.51 21.34 -9.20
N ALA A 12 7.78 21.74 -8.16
CA ALA A 12 7.57 20.92 -6.98
C ALA A 12 6.79 19.64 -7.30
N LEU A 13 5.75 19.75 -8.14
CA LEU A 13 4.98 18.61 -8.62
C LEU A 13 5.85 17.65 -9.41
N LYS A 14 6.63 18.15 -10.38
CA LYS A 14 7.53 17.34 -11.21
C LYS A 14 8.49 16.52 -10.35
N LYS A 15 9.17 17.19 -9.42
CA LYS A 15 10.11 16.55 -8.49
C LYS A 15 9.44 15.49 -7.64
N ALA A 16 8.25 15.78 -7.08
CA ALA A 16 7.51 14.83 -6.28
C ALA A 16 7.02 13.63 -7.11
N TYR A 17 6.62 13.86 -8.36
CA TYR A 17 6.18 12.82 -9.28
C TYR A 17 7.31 11.85 -9.61
N GLU A 18 8.48 12.35 -10.00
CA GLU A 18 9.66 11.54 -10.31
C GLU A 18 10.08 10.65 -9.12
N LEU A 19 9.99 11.18 -7.89
CA LEU A 19 10.43 10.47 -6.69
C LEU A 19 9.38 9.53 -6.11
N CYS A 20 8.10 9.85 -6.21
CA CYS A 20 7.05 9.19 -5.43
C CYS A 20 6.06 8.36 -6.25
N TYR A 21 5.88 8.61 -7.55
CA TYR A 21 4.83 7.95 -8.33
C TYR A 21 4.96 6.43 -8.34
N THR A 22 6.09 5.91 -8.81
CA THR A 22 6.31 4.46 -8.88
C THR A 22 6.27 3.78 -7.49
N PRO A 23 6.91 4.31 -6.45
CA PRO A 23 6.77 3.81 -5.09
C PRO A 23 5.33 3.78 -4.57
N LEU A 24 4.54 4.82 -4.85
CA LEU A 24 3.13 4.89 -4.44
C LEU A 24 2.26 3.84 -5.15
N ILE A 25 2.48 3.62 -6.45
CA ILE A 25 1.80 2.54 -7.18
C ILE A 25 2.11 1.17 -6.57
N LYS A 26 3.39 0.89 -6.28
CA LYS A 26 3.81 -0.34 -5.60
C LYS A 26 3.11 -0.48 -4.23
N TYR A 27 3.12 0.59 -3.44
CA TYR A 27 2.44 0.65 -2.14
C TYR A 27 0.95 0.31 -2.24
N CYS A 28 0.22 0.97 -3.13
CA CYS A 28 -1.21 0.72 -3.35
C CYS A 28 -1.47 -0.73 -3.78
N ASN A 29 -0.66 -1.25 -4.69
CA ASN A 29 -0.81 -2.61 -5.21
C ASN A 29 -0.62 -3.68 -4.12
N VAL A 30 0.31 -3.48 -3.21
CA VAL A 30 0.51 -4.37 -2.05
C VAL A 30 -0.68 -4.25 -1.08
N ARG A 31 -1.13 -3.02 -0.83
CA ARG A 31 -2.11 -2.75 0.21
C ARG A 31 -3.54 -3.08 -0.18
N LYS A 32 -3.91 -2.90 -1.46
CA LYS A 32 -5.26 -3.22 -1.94
C LYS A 32 -5.55 -4.73 -1.96
N GLY A 33 -4.53 -5.59 -1.94
CA GLY A 33 -4.70 -7.04 -2.03
C GLY A 33 -5.49 -7.44 -3.28
N ASP A 34 -6.56 -8.21 -3.09
CA ASP A 34 -7.44 -8.68 -4.17
C ASP A 34 -8.56 -7.70 -4.54
N ALA A 35 -8.66 -6.55 -3.88
CA ALA A 35 -9.68 -5.57 -4.22
C ALA A 35 -9.46 -5.05 -5.65
N ALA A 36 -10.51 -5.10 -6.48
CA ALA A 36 -10.49 -4.58 -7.84
C ALA A 36 -10.55 -3.03 -7.84
N VAL A 37 -9.55 -2.42 -7.21
CA VAL A 37 -9.39 -0.98 -7.08
C VAL A 37 -8.20 -0.54 -7.93
N SER A 38 -8.32 0.56 -8.63
CA SER A 38 -7.24 1.16 -9.41
C SER A 38 -6.24 1.85 -8.46
N ALA A 39 -5.01 1.32 -8.40
CA ALA A 39 -3.92 1.96 -7.67
C ALA A 39 -3.54 3.30 -8.32
N ASP A 40 -3.61 3.34 -9.65
CA ASP A 40 -3.25 4.52 -10.45
C ASP A 40 -4.18 5.69 -10.16
N ASP A 41 -5.50 5.46 -10.12
CA ASP A 41 -6.48 6.50 -9.81
C ASP A 41 -6.25 7.08 -8.41
N CYS A 42 -6.00 6.22 -7.41
CA CYS A 42 -5.72 6.68 -6.04
C CYS A 42 -4.46 7.56 -5.95
N VAL A 43 -3.43 7.19 -6.71
CA VAL A 43 -2.17 7.95 -6.75
C VAL A 43 -2.37 9.26 -7.50
N GLN A 44 -3.05 9.27 -8.65
CA GLN A 44 -3.35 10.47 -9.42
C GLN A 44 -4.18 11.48 -8.62
N GLU A 45 -5.21 11.03 -7.90
CA GLU A 45 -6.01 11.87 -7.00
C GLU A 45 -5.15 12.50 -5.90
N ALA A 46 -4.22 11.75 -5.31
CA ALA A 46 -3.32 12.29 -4.31
C ALA A 46 -2.38 13.38 -4.87
N PHE A 47 -1.85 13.19 -6.08
CA PHE A 47 -1.05 14.20 -6.76
C PHE A 47 -1.87 15.43 -7.14
N LEU A 48 -3.14 15.24 -7.54
CA LEU A 48 -4.04 16.35 -7.84
C LEU A 48 -4.31 17.22 -6.59
N VAL A 49 -4.58 16.59 -5.45
CA VAL A 49 -4.73 17.30 -4.17
C VAL A 49 -3.44 18.02 -3.80
N TYR A 50 -2.30 17.39 -3.94
CA TYR A 50 -0.99 18.00 -3.66
C TYR A 50 -0.76 19.24 -4.53
N TYR A 51 -0.99 19.13 -5.83
CA TYR A 51 -0.83 20.24 -6.77
C TYR A 51 -1.76 21.42 -6.47
N ASN A 52 -3.04 21.14 -6.19
CA ASN A 52 -4.00 22.18 -5.82
C ASN A 52 -3.58 22.94 -4.55
N LYS A 53 -3.00 22.24 -3.58
CA LYS A 53 -2.47 22.86 -2.36
C LYS A 53 -1.24 23.72 -2.64
N LEU A 54 -0.35 23.29 -3.52
CA LEU A 54 0.78 24.11 -3.98
C LEU A 54 0.31 25.39 -4.68
N LEU A 55 -0.72 25.28 -5.52
CA LEU A 55 -1.32 26.44 -6.21
C LEU A 55 -2.01 27.41 -5.25
N SER A 56 -2.51 26.93 -4.11
CA SER A 56 -3.05 27.78 -3.03
C SER A 56 -1.97 28.43 -2.16
N GLY A 57 -0.69 28.12 -2.41
CA GLY A 57 0.44 28.69 -1.68
C GLY A 57 0.84 27.89 -0.44
N GLU A 58 0.30 26.68 -0.24
CA GLU A 58 0.75 25.80 0.82
C GLU A 58 2.18 25.28 0.53
N THR A 59 2.99 25.18 1.58
CA THR A 59 4.34 24.60 1.52
C THR A 59 4.39 23.32 2.33
N PHE A 60 5.17 22.35 1.88
CA PHE A 60 5.26 21.05 2.54
C PHE A 60 6.72 20.81 2.97
N GLU A 61 6.94 20.60 4.26
CA GLU A 61 8.25 20.15 4.78
C GLU A 61 8.59 18.76 4.25
N ASN A 62 7.61 17.88 4.16
CA ASN A 62 7.76 16.52 3.66
C ASN A 62 6.66 16.17 2.63
N PRO A 63 6.86 16.50 1.35
CA PRO A 63 5.91 16.17 0.29
C PRO A 63 5.61 14.68 0.17
N ARG A 64 6.63 13.84 0.38
CA ARG A 64 6.50 12.39 0.32
C ARG A 64 5.52 11.87 1.38
N ALA A 65 5.68 12.27 2.64
CA ALA A 65 4.78 11.87 3.71
C ALA A 65 3.34 12.31 3.44
N PHE A 66 3.15 13.53 2.93
CA PHE A 66 1.84 14.03 2.53
C PHE A 66 1.21 13.16 1.44
N LEU A 67 1.95 12.87 0.37
CA LEU A 67 1.46 12.06 -0.76
C LEU A 67 1.07 10.65 -0.32
N TYR A 68 1.91 9.98 0.48
CA TYR A 68 1.58 8.65 0.98
C TYR A 68 0.31 8.65 1.84
N ARG A 69 0.18 9.61 2.77
CA ARG A 69 -1.01 9.72 3.63
C ARG A 69 -2.27 9.99 2.81
N THR A 70 -2.18 10.86 1.82
CA THR A 70 -3.31 11.22 0.97
C THR A 70 -3.70 10.05 0.08
N THR A 71 -2.73 9.35 -0.52
CA THR A 71 -2.95 8.13 -1.30
C THR A 71 -3.59 7.03 -0.47
N ASP A 72 -3.14 6.82 0.78
CA ASP A 72 -3.71 5.82 1.68
C ASP A 72 -5.18 6.11 2.01
N ASN A 73 -5.54 7.38 2.17
CA ASN A 73 -6.93 7.77 2.40
C ASN A 73 -7.82 7.46 1.18
N PHE A 74 -7.36 7.78 -0.05
CA PHE A 74 -8.10 7.44 -1.26
C PHE A 74 -8.22 5.92 -1.45
N LEU A 75 -7.14 5.19 -1.19
CA LEU A 75 -7.13 3.74 -1.29
C LEU A 75 -8.11 3.10 -0.31
N LYS A 76 -8.17 3.57 0.94
CA LYS A 76 -9.13 3.10 1.94
C LYS A 76 -10.57 3.33 1.48
N GLN A 77 -10.89 4.54 1.01
CA GLN A 77 -12.21 4.88 0.52
C GLN A 77 -12.61 4.01 -0.67
N ALA A 78 -11.69 3.78 -1.61
CA ALA A 78 -11.94 2.95 -2.78
C ALA A 78 -12.16 1.48 -2.40
N ILE A 79 -11.39 0.93 -1.45
CA ILE A 79 -11.59 -0.43 -0.91
C ILE A 79 -12.95 -0.53 -0.20
N GLU A 80 -13.31 0.43 0.64
CA GLU A 80 -14.60 0.44 1.32
C GLU A 80 -15.77 0.49 0.34
N GLN A 81 -15.67 1.28 -0.71
CA GLN A 81 -16.67 1.33 -1.78
C GLN A 81 -16.77 -0.01 -2.52
N TYR A 82 -15.62 -0.61 -2.86
CA TYR A 82 -15.57 -1.92 -3.50
C TYR A 82 -16.25 -3.00 -2.64
N VAL A 83 -15.96 -3.02 -1.33
CA VAL A 83 -16.59 -3.97 -0.38
C VAL A 83 -18.11 -3.76 -0.32
N ARG A 84 -18.57 -2.51 -0.16
CA ARG A 84 -20.00 -2.19 -0.12
C ARG A 84 -20.73 -2.60 -1.41
N HIS A 85 -20.10 -2.44 -2.57
CA HIS A 85 -20.68 -2.89 -3.84
C HIS A 85 -20.70 -4.42 -3.93
N ARG A 86 -19.66 -5.09 -3.47
CA ARG A 86 -19.56 -6.54 -3.47
C ARG A 86 -20.59 -7.17 -2.51
N ASP A 87 -20.76 -6.63 -1.31
CA ASP A 87 -21.72 -7.14 -0.31
C ASP A 87 -23.19 -7.00 -0.75
N ARG A 88 -23.45 -6.16 -1.75
CA ARG A 88 -24.78 -6.09 -2.39
C ARG A 88 -25.00 -7.16 -3.47
N THR A 89 -23.95 -7.84 -3.91
CA THR A 89 -23.96 -8.74 -5.08
C THR A 89 -23.51 -10.16 -4.81
N VAL A 90 -22.92 -10.50 -3.63
CA VAL A 90 -22.37 -11.85 -3.33
C VAL A 90 -22.56 -12.23 -1.85
N PRO A 91 -22.81 -13.53 -1.53
CA PRO A 91 -22.93 -14.00 -0.14
C PRO A 91 -21.61 -13.88 0.66
N LEU A 92 -21.77 -13.72 1.95
CA LEU A 92 -20.91 -13.26 3.05
C LEU A 92 -19.59 -14.02 3.32
N GLU A 93 -19.07 -14.88 2.47
CA GLU A 93 -17.93 -15.75 2.84
C GLU A 93 -16.52 -15.13 2.65
N ASP A 94 -16.39 -14.00 1.98
CA ASP A 94 -15.08 -13.39 1.69
C ASP A 94 -14.81 -12.01 2.36
N ALA A 95 -15.73 -11.51 3.18
CA ALA A 95 -15.66 -10.16 3.75
C ALA A 95 -14.62 -9.99 4.86
N GLU A 96 -14.15 -11.06 5.48
CA GLU A 96 -13.22 -10.99 6.62
C GLU A 96 -11.77 -10.57 6.27
N ASN A 97 -11.40 -10.51 5.00
CA ASN A 97 -10.01 -10.27 4.57
C ASN A 97 -9.67 -8.82 4.20
N LEU A 98 -10.62 -7.89 4.33
CA LEU A 98 -10.46 -6.49 3.87
C LEU A 98 -10.37 -5.46 5.01
N SER A 99 -10.03 -5.90 6.22
CA SER A 99 -9.73 -4.98 7.31
C SER A 99 -8.51 -4.11 6.94
N ALA A 100 -8.79 -2.85 6.64
CA ALA A 100 -7.79 -1.81 6.38
C ALA A 100 -7.14 -1.36 7.70
N ASP A 101 -6.42 -2.28 8.33
CA ASP A 101 -5.62 -1.95 9.49
C ASP A 101 -4.45 -1.05 9.08
N SER A 102 -4.46 0.16 9.57
CA SER A 102 -3.45 1.18 9.30
C SER A 102 -2.07 0.68 9.74
N LEU A 103 -1.14 0.54 8.80
CA LEU A 103 0.27 0.53 9.16
C LEU A 103 0.61 1.91 9.74
N PRO A 104 1.36 1.98 10.86
CA PRO A 104 1.81 3.25 11.40
C PRO A 104 2.73 3.91 10.38
N PHE A 105 2.20 4.91 9.67
CA PHE A 105 2.91 5.61 8.61
C PHE A 105 3.53 6.90 9.14
N GLU A 106 4.75 6.81 9.64
CA GLU A 106 5.68 7.92 9.85
C GLU A 106 7.07 7.61 9.29
N ALA A 107 7.15 6.79 8.25
CA ALA A 107 8.42 6.40 7.64
C ALA A 107 8.69 7.25 6.40
N SER A 108 9.15 8.49 6.61
CA SER A 108 9.49 9.41 5.52
C SER A 108 10.78 9.07 4.77
N ASP A 109 11.64 8.23 5.35
CA ASP A 109 12.99 7.94 4.82
C ASP A 109 13.25 6.46 4.51
N LEU A 110 12.22 5.60 4.56
CA LEU A 110 12.39 4.17 4.30
C LEU A 110 12.43 3.90 2.80
N ASP A 111 13.53 3.31 2.34
CA ASP A 111 13.60 2.68 1.03
C ASP A 111 12.73 1.42 1.03
N TYR A 112 11.55 1.51 0.41
CA TYR A 112 10.58 0.41 0.38
C TYR A 112 11.11 -0.84 -0.34
N ASP A 113 12.00 -0.68 -1.31
CA ASP A 113 12.60 -1.81 -2.02
C ASP A 113 13.60 -2.54 -1.09
N GLN A 114 14.37 -1.78 -0.30
CA GLN A 114 15.22 -2.35 0.75
C GLN A 114 14.42 -3.01 1.86
N LEU A 115 13.34 -2.37 2.31
CA LEU A 115 12.46 -2.91 3.33
C LEU A 115 11.77 -4.19 2.86
N ALA A 116 11.32 -4.25 1.62
CA ALA A 116 10.73 -5.45 1.03
C ALA A 116 11.76 -6.59 0.92
N ALA A 117 13.00 -6.28 0.51
CA ALA A 117 14.08 -7.27 0.44
C ALA A 117 14.43 -7.84 1.83
N VAL A 118 14.56 -6.98 2.84
CA VAL A 118 14.80 -7.40 4.24
C VAL A 118 13.65 -8.25 4.75
N LEU A 119 12.41 -7.85 4.51
CA LEU A 119 11.23 -8.63 4.90
C LEU A 119 11.22 -10.02 4.25
N LEU A 120 11.42 -10.08 2.94
CA LEU A 120 11.43 -11.34 2.21
C LEU A 120 12.54 -12.27 2.72
N SER A 121 13.71 -11.75 3.07
CA SER A 121 14.80 -12.54 3.63
C SER A 121 14.50 -13.14 5.01
N THR A 122 13.53 -12.58 5.75
CA THR A 122 13.10 -13.07 7.06
C THR A 122 11.98 -14.11 7.01
N LEU A 123 11.40 -14.35 5.84
CA LEU A 123 10.34 -15.33 5.62
C LEU A 123 10.96 -16.69 5.28
N THR A 124 10.32 -17.76 5.71
CA THR A 124 10.66 -19.12 5.28
C THR A 124 10.39 -19.32 3.79
N THR A 125 10.98 -20.33 3.18
CA THR A 125 10.78 -20.63 1.74
C THR A 125 9.29 -20.85 1.40
N GLU A 126 8.54 -21.50 2.32
CA GLU A 126 7.09 -21.69 2.15
C GLU A 126 6.31 -20.36 2.21
N GLU A 127 6.67 -19.50 3.16
CA GLU A 127 6.07 -18.17 3.30
C GLU A 127 6.40 -17.27 2.13
N GLN A 128 7.64 -17.31 1.61
CA GLN A 128 8.02 -16.59 0.38
C GLN A 128 7.22 -17.07 -0.83
N THR A 129 7.01 -18.38 -0.95
CA THR A 129 6.20 -18.96 -2.02
C THR A 129 4.76 -18.51 -1.92
N LEU A 130 4.17 -18.56 -0.72
CA LEU A 130 2.80 -18.08 -0.47
C LEU A 130 2.68 -16.58 -0.73
N TYR A 131 3.68 -15.78 -0.29
CA TYR A 131 3.75 -14.35 -0.56
C TYR A 131 3.76 -14.05 -2.05
N ARG A 132 4.59 -14.75 -2.82
CA ARG A 132 4.68 -14.60 -4.27
C ARG A 132 3.37 -14.91 -4.95
N MET A 133 2.76 -16.07 -4.65
CA MET A 133 1.48 -16.48 -5.24
C MET A 133 0.38 -15.46 -4.92
N LYS A 134 0.29 -14.99 -3.67
CA LYS A 134 -0.80 -14.13 -3.21
C LYS A 134 -0.63 -12.68 -3.64
N TYR A 135 0.58 -12.09 -3.48
CA TYR A 135 0.78 -10.64 -3.60
C TYR A 135 1.48 -10.23 -4.89
N ILE A 136 2.31 -11.09 -5.48
CA ILE A 136 3.00 -10.80 -6.74
C ILE A 136 2.20 -11.34 -7.92
N GLU A 137 1.85 -12.64 -7.90
CA GLU A 137 1.12 -13.32 -8.98
C GLU A 137 -0.40 -13.09 -8.87
N ARG A 138 -0.89 -12.61 -7.71
CA ARG A 138 -2.30 -12.29 -7.43
C ARG A 138 -3.25 -13.46 -7.69
N ARG A 139 -2.82 -14.68 -7.37
CA ARG A 139 -3.65 -15.86 -7.53
C ARG A 139 -4.82 -15.86 -6.54
N PRO A 140 -6.02 -16.31 -6.95
CA PRO A 140 -7.13 -16.50 -6.04
C PRO A 140 -6.81 -17.57 -5.01
N LEU A 141 -7.43 -17.48 -3.82
CA LEU A 141 -7.17 -18.44 -2.72
C LEU A 141 -7.51 -19.88 -3.09
N SER A 142 -8.50 -20.11 -3.95
CA SER A 142 -8.84 -21.43 -4.48
C SER A 142 -7.69 -22.06 -5.26
N GLU A 143 -7.04 -21.30 -6.13
CA GLU A 143 -5.90 -21.76 -6.92
C GLU A 143 -4.65 -21.99 -6.03
N ILE A 144 -4.43 -21.10 -5.06
CA ILE A 144 -3.34 -21.27 -4.07
C ILE A 144 -3.57 -22.55 -3.26
N ALA A 145 -4.81 -22.82 -2.84
CA ALA A 145 -5.18 -24.02 -2.10
C ALA A 145 -4.90 -25.28 -2.91
N GLU A 146 -5.27 -25.30 -4.19
CA GLU A 146 -5.02 -26.41 -5.10
C GLU A 146 -3.52 -26.65 -5.30
N LEU A 147 -2.74 -25.60 -5.59
CA LEU A 147 -1.30 -25.69 -5.78
C LEU A 147 -0.54 -26.17 -4.53
N LEU A 148 -1.05 -25.82 -3.36
CA LEU A 148 -0.46 -26.25 -2.08
C LEU A 148 -1.02 -27.56 -1.55
N GLY A 149 -2.01 -28.17 -2.21
CA GLY A 149 -2.67 -29.39 -1.78
C GLY A 149 -3.41 -29.26 -0.43
N ILE A 150 -3.98 -28.08 -0.14
CA ILE A 150 -4.67 -27.77 1.12
C ILE A 150 -6.09 -27.28 0.86
N SER A 151 -6.93 -27.25 1.90
CA SER A 151 -8.27 -26.68 1.76
C SER A 151 -8.25 -25.16 1.55
N PRO A 152 -9.25 -24.54 0.88
CA PRO A 152 -9.34 -23.09 0.75
C PRO A 152 -9.35 -22.36 2.10
N ALA A 153 -10.00 -22.91 3.12
CA ALA A 153 -9.98 -22.38 4.48
C ALA A 153 -8.57 -22.41 5.10
N ALA A 154 -7.78 -23.47 4.83
CA ALA A 154 -6.39 -23.55 5.28
C ALA A 154 -5.50 -22.54 4.54
N ALA A 155 -5.71 -22.33 3.24
CA ALA A 155 -5.02 -21.32 2.45
C ALA A 155 -5.32 -19.91 2.98
N ALA A 156 -6.59 -19.59 3.24
CA ALA A 156 -6.99 -18.32 3.83
C ALA A 156 -6.33 -18.09 5.20
N LYS A 157 -6.34 -19.11 6.08
CA LYS A 157 -5.71 -19.03 7.40
C LYS A 157 -4.18 -18.84 7.31
N ARG A 158 -3.50 -19.53 6.38
CA ARG A 158 -2.06 -19.35 6.14
C ARG A 158 -1.73 -17.96 5.62
N THR A 159 -2.53 -17.45 4.69
CA THR A 159 -2.37 -16.09 4.13
C THR A 159 -2.61 -15.03 5.19
N SER A 160 -3.62 -15.18 6.04
CA SER A 160 -3.89 -14.26 7.15
C SER A 160 -2.74 -14.23 8.16
N ARG A 161 -2.19 -15.40 8.53
CA ARG A 161 -1.02 -15.49 9.42
C ARG A 161 0.22 -14.82 8.80
N LEU A 162 0.49 -15.09 7.52
CA LEU A 162 1.60 -14.47 6.79
C LEU A 162 1.47 -12.94 6.80
N ARG A 163 0.26 -12.41 6.58
CA ARG A 163 -0.02 -10.98 6.64
C ARG A 163 0.28 -10.40 8.02
N SER A 164 -0.17 -11.06 9.10
CA SER A 164 0.13 -10.62 10.47
C SER A 164 1.63 -10.62 10.74
N GLN A 165 2.35 -11.66 10.39
CA GLN A 165 3.80 -11.75 10.56
C GLN A 165 4.54 -10.63 9.81
N ILE A 166 4.14 -10.34 8.57
CA ILE A 166 4.71 -9.24 7.78
C ILE A 166 4.46 -7.91 8.48
N LYS A 167 3.24 -7.69 8.97
CA LYS A 167 2.88 -6.46 9.71
C LYS A 167 3.75 -6.29 10.95
N ASP A 168 3.91 -7.34 11.77
CA ASP A 168 4.67 -7.29 13.01
C ASP A 168 6.16 -7.04 12.75
N LYS A 169 6.72 -7.71 11.73
CA LYS A 169 8.12 -7.51 11.32
C LYS A 169 8.37 -6.11 10.76
N LEU A 170 7.45 -5.58 9.94
CA LEU A 170 7.52 -4.19 9.45
C LEU A 170 7.54 -3.20 10.60
N THR A 171 6.62 -3.36 11.54
CA THR A 171 6.51 -2.47 12.72
C THR A 171 7.80 -2.49 13.54
N SER A 172 8.36 -3.69 13.79
CA SER A 172 9.60 -3.83 14.57
C SER A 172 10.82 -3.25 13.83
N THR A 173 10.91 -3.43 12.51
CA THR A 173 12.01 -2.88 11.69
C THR A 173 11.97 -1.35 11.68
N ILE A 174 10.78 -0.77 11.49
CA ILE A 174 10.58 0.69 11.54
C ILE A 174 10.96 1.25 12.90
N GLN A 175 10.57 0.59 13.99
CA GLN A 175 10.91 1.01 15.35
C GLN A 175 12.42 0.91 15.64
N SER A 176 13.08 -0.11 15.10
CA SER A 176 14.53 -0.30 15.28
C SER A 176 15.34 0.75 14.55
N GLN A 177 14.94 1.13 13.34
CA GLN A 177 15.60 2.20 12.58
C GLN A 177 15.42 3.59 13.23
N ARG A 178 14.29 3.84 13.90
CA ARG A 178 14.07 5.07 14.68
C ARG A 178 14.98 5.17 15.92
N LYS A 179 15.34 4.06 16.52
CA LYS A 179 16.21 4.04 17.73
C LYS A 179 17.70 4.09 17.39
N GLY A 180 18.09 3.80 16.16
CA GLY A 180 19.49 3.78 15.71
C GLY A 180 19.98 5.06 15.03
N GLY A 181 19.14 6.06 14.89
CA GLY A 181 19.45 7.38 14.32
C GLY A 181 19.62 8.45 15.40
N ILE A 182 20.71 8.38 16.16
CA ILE A 182 21.26 9.47 16.96
C ILE A 182 22.69 9.67 16.51
#